data_ca71a8dad2879bd2805e71c9f6f3fcd6
#
_entry.id   ca71a8dad2879bd2805e71c9f6f3fcd6
#
_cell.length_a   1.000
_cell.length_b   1.000
_cell.length_c   1.000
_cell.angle_alpha   90.00
_cell.angle_beta   90.00
_cell.angle_gamma   90.00
#
_symmetry.space_group_name_H-M   'P 1'
#
loop_
_entity.id
_entity.type
_entity.pdbx_description
1 polymer ?
#
loop_
_entity_poly.entity_id
_entity_poly.type
_entity_poly.pdbx_seq_one_letter_code
_entity_poly.pdbx_strand_id
1 'polypeptide(L)'
;MKKIALFLIILFINNNTLGSEVYFDLSEKEIQIETDFNGKEIIIFGIFEPKEDTIISIKGPNMDTKILKKEKLFGFWFNTKKIIYKELPSIFFLSSSAPIHDILNKEAIIKEKLYFDDLLTTIITQRNFIEQKNLNEWKNNLISIKTKEDLYKEYEFKNIENKLFQTRVF
;
A
#
# COMPACT_ATOMS: atom_id res chain seq x y z
N MET A 1 24.16 19.09 -45.83
CA MET A 1 24.75 17.87 -45.26
C MET A 1 25.03 17.97 -43.73
N LYS A 2 25.64 19.09 -43.25
CA LYS A 2 25.90 19.25 -41.76
C LYS A 2 24.67 19.25 -40.88
N LYS A 3 23.51 19.73 -41.33
CA LYS A 3 22.25 19.74 -40.56
C LYS A 3 21.59 18.35 -40.42
N ILE A 4 21.77 17.48 -41.40
CA ILE A 4 21.28 16.10 -41.40
C ILE A 4 22.11 15.23 -40.45
N ALA A 5 23.43 15.45 -40.39
CA ALA A 5 24.31 14.76 -39.48
C ALA A 5 23.99 15.11 -37.99
N LEU A 6 23.65 16.37 -37.72
CA LEU A 6 23.23 16.78 -36.34
C LEU A 6 21.90 16.15 -35.92
N PHE A 7 20.95 16.02 -36.85
CA PHE A 7 19.66 15.36 -36.58
C PHE A 7 19.82 13.85 -36.31
N LEU A 8 20.74 13.21 -37.01
CA LEU A 8 21.06 11.80 -36.84
C LEU A 8 21.73 11.51 -35.46
N ILE A 9 22.57 12.43 -34.95
CA ILE A 9 23.22 12.31 -33.65
C ILE A 9 22.18 12.41 -32.51
N ILE A 10 21.15 13.24 -32.64
CA ILE A 10 20.08 13.38 -31.64
C ILE A 10 19.22 12.11 -31.57
N LEU A 11 19.08 11.37 -32.66
CA LEU A 11 18.31 10.11 -32.69
C LEU A 11 19.00 8.94 -31.96
N PHE A 12 20.30 9.05 -31.68
CA PHE A 12 21.08 8.01 -30.95
C PHE A 12 21.21 8.24 -29.45
N ILE A 13 20.63 9.30 -28.91
CA ILE A 13 20.50 9.45 -27.46
C ILE A 13 19.28 8.63 -27.00
N ASN A 14 19.35 7.31 -27.15
CA ASN A 14 18.47 6.40 -26.43
C ASN A 14 18.93 6.45 -24.97
N ASN A 15 18.19 7.16 -24.14
CA ASN A 15 18.26 6.99 -22.70
C ASN A 15 17.78 5.56 -22.38
N ASN A 16 18.70 4.61 -22.39
CA ASN A 16 18.46 3.35 -21.72
C ASN A 16 18.33 3.67 -20.23
N THR A 17 17.11 3.87 -19.77
CA THR A 17 16.80 3.72 -18.35
C THR A 17 16.99 2.22 -18.05
N LEU A 18 18.21 1.87 -17.64
CA LEU A 18 18.47 0.59 -17.00
C LEU A 18 17.67 0.64 -15.68
N GLY A 19 16.45 0.12 -15.73
CA GLY A 19 15.75 -0.21 -14.49
C GLY A 19 16.58 -1.29 -13.81
N SER A 20 16.92 -1.10 -12.54
CA SER A 20 17.58 -2.14 -11.77
C SER A 20 16.62 -3.34 -11.65
N GLU A 21 17.15 -4.52 -11.92
CA GLU A 21 16.40 -5.76 -11.74
C GLU A 21 16.43 -6.11 -10.24
N VAL A 22 15.26 -6.00 -9.60
CA VAL A 22 15.05 -6.51 -8.24
C VAL A 22 14.59 -7.96 -8.36
N TYR A 23 15.36 -8.87 -7.82
CA TYR A 23 14.98 -10.28 -7.71
C TYR A 23 14.45 -10.55 -6.31
N PHE A 24 13.26 -11.13 -6.23
CA PHE A 24 12.67 -11.51 -4.93
C PHE A 24 11.97 -12.88 -5.02
N ASP A 25 11.85 -13.51 -3.87
CA ASP A 25 11.07 -14.73 -3.70
C ASP A 25 10.38 -14.74 -2.32
N LEU A 26 9.47 -15.68 -2.15
CA LEU A 26 8.69 -15.89 -0.94
C LEU A 26 9.12 -17.20 -0.29
N SER A 27 9.16 -17.23 1.05
CA SER A 27 9.41 -18.48 1.78
C SER A 27 8.38 -19.57 1.48
N GLU A 28 7.15 -19.13 1.15
CA GLU A 28 6.06 -20.01 0.76
C GLU A 28 5.20 -19.33 -0.31
N LYS A 29 4.90 -20.06 -1.37
CA LYS A 29 4.08 -19.58 -2.51
C LYS A 29 2.62 -20.00 -2.40
N GLU A 30 2.33 -20.99 -1.55
CA GLU A 30 0.99 -21.53 -1.32
C GLU A 30 0.75 -21.64 0.18
N ILE A 31 -0.43 -21.23 0.62
CA ILE A 31 -0.85 -21.35 2.01
C ILE A 31 -2.04 -22.30 2.04
N GLN A 32 -1.90 -23.40 2.76
CA GLN A 32 -3.00 -24.31 3.03
C GLN A 32 -3.79 -23.76 4.22
N ILE A 33 -5.10 -23.57 4.02
CA ILE A 33 -6.01 -23.12 5.06
C ILE A 33 -6.78 -24.32 5.59
N GLU A 34 -6.44 -24.72 6.81
CA GLU A 34 -7.11 -25.78 7.54
C GLU A 34 -8.10 -25.19 8.56
N THR A 35 -8.87 -26.04 9.25
CA THR A 35 -9.93 -25.61 10.16
C THR A 35 -9.41 -24.87 11.40
N ASP A 36 -8.14 -25.04 11.76
CA ASP A 36 -7.44 -24.41 12.88
C ASP A 36 -6.46 -23.31 12.45
N PHE A 37 -6.57 -22.84 11.19
CA PHE A 37 -5.69 -21.82 10.64
C PHE A 37 -5.83 -20.48 11.39
N ASN A 38 -4.75 -20.03 12.02
CA ASN A 38 -4.66 -18.77 12.77
C ASN A 38 -3.76 -17.70 12.12
N GLY A 39 -3.47 -17.84 10.82
CA GLY A 39 -2.53 -17.00 10.11
C GLY A 39 -1.18 -17.72 9.88
N LYS A 40 -0.37 -17.18 8.99
CA LYS A 40 0.95 -17.71 8.66
C LYS A 40 1.94 -16.60 8.37
N GLU A 41 3.13 -16.73 8.93
CA GLU A 41 4.25 -15.85 8.60
C GLU A 41 4.80 -16.20 7.21
N ILE A 42 4.94 -15.20 6.35
CA ILE A 42 5.62 -15.31 5.06
C ILE A 42 6.84 -14.40 5.09
N ILE A 43 7.98 -14.94 4.73
CA ILE A 43 9.21 -14.18 4.56
C ILE A 43 9.33 -13.80 3.09
N ILE A 44 9.44 -12.51 2.83
CA ILE A 44 9.79 -11.97 1.51
C ILE A 44 11.26 -11.61 1.57
N PHE A 45 12.03 -12.17 0.69
CA PHE A 45 13.47 -11.93 0.63
C PHE A 45 13.90 -11.72 -0.82
N GLY A 46 15.00 -10.99 -1.00
CA GLY A 46 15.47 -10.72 -2.36
C GLY A 46 16.81 -10.01 -2.39
N ILE A 47 17.23 -9.71 -3.60
CA ILE A 47 18.48 -9.04 -3.90
C ILE A 47 18.16 -7.71 -4.58
N PHE A 48 18.81 -6.65 -4.15
CA PHE A 48 18.74 -5.33 -4.75
C PHE A 48 20.14 -4.74 -4.94
N GLU A 49 20.27 -3.73 -5.77
CA GLU A 49 21.55 -3.05 -5.94
C GLU A 49 21.91 -2.22 -4.68
N PRO A 50 23.16 -2.27 -4.20
CA PRO A 50 23.55 -1.75 -2.89
C PRO A 50 23.33 -0.25 -2.65
N LYS A 51 23.05 0.50 -3.70
CA LYS A 51 22.86 1.96 -3.67
C LYS A 51 21.41 2.38 -3.87
N GLU A 52 20.49 1.43 -3.95
CA GLU A 52 19.09 1.68 -4.24
C GLU A 52 18.22 1.37 -3.03
N ASP A 53 17.33 2.30 -2.74
CA ASP A 53 16.31 2.07 -1.75
C ASP A 53 15.18 1.21 -2.30
N THR A 54 14.58 0.42 -1.42
CA THR A 54 13.53 -0.53 -1.80
C THR A 54 12.28 -0.31 -1.00
N ILE A 55 11.12 -0.34 -1.70
CA ILE A 55 9.80 -0.34 -1.10
C ILE A 55 9.07 -1.61 -1.50
N ILE A 56 8.52 -2.31 -0.54
CA ILE A 56 7.68 -3.50 -0.74
C ILE A 56 6.27 -3.15 -0.32
N SER A 57 5.32 -3.22 -1.27
CA SER A 57 3.91 -2.99 -1.02
C SER A 57 3.11 -4.22 -1.43
N ILE A 58 2.33 -4.78 -0.49
CA ILE A 58 1.44 -5.91 -0.73
C ILE A 58 0.01 -5.44 -0.56
N LYS A 59 -0.79 -5.60 -1.61
CA LYS A 59 -2.20 -5.22 -1.63
C LYS A 59 -3.05 -6.44 -1.95
N GLY A 60 -4.01 -6.73 -1.08
CA GLY A 60 -5.01 -7.77 -1.36
C GLY A 60 -6.05 -7.31 -2.38
N PRO A 61 -7.00 -8.19 -2.72
CA PRO A 61 -8.09 -7.85 -3.63
C PRO A 61 -8.87 -6.63 -3.16
N ASN A 62 -9.30 -5.80 -4.10
CA ASN A 62 -10.13 -4.65 -3.80
C ASN A 62 -11.54 -5.08 -3.41
N MET A 63 -12.08 -4.43 -2.36
CA MET A 63 -13.43 -4.68 -1.88
C MET A 63 -14.13 -3.43 -1.36
N ASP A 64 -15.46 -3.41 -1.41
CA ASP A 64 -16.24 -2.35 -0.80
C ASP A 64 -16.25 -2.51 0.72
N THR A 65 -15.80 -1.49 1.43
CA THR A 65 -15.76 -1.48 2.90
C THR A 65 -16.84 -0.55 3.45
N LYS A 66 -17.74 -1.11 4.25
CA LYS A 66 -18.85 -0.38 4.88
C LYS A 66 -18.57 -0.14 6.37
N ILE A 67 -18.64 1.14 6.79
CA ILE A 67 -18.55 1.53 8.19
C ILE A 67 -19.88 2.08 8.66
N LEU A 68 -20.28 1.66 9.85
CA LEU A 68 -21.51 2.06 10.53
C LEU A 68 -21.15 2.76 11.85
N LYS A 69 -21.77 3.90 12.11
CA LYS A 69 -21.75 4.52 13.43
C LYS A 69 -22.95 4.04 14.24
N LYS A 70 -22.70 3.52 15.43
CA LYS A 70 -23.74 3.18 16.40
C LYS A 70 -23.84 4.30 17.42
N GLU A 71 -25.08 4.67 17.75
CA GLU A 71 -25.39 5.64 18.79
C GLU A 71 -26.45 5.07 19.71
N LYS A 72 -26.35 5.38 21.01
CA LYS A 72 -27.33 4.94 22.00
C LYS A 72 -28.46 5.96 22.07
N LEU A 73 -29.67 5.54 21.68
CA LEU A 73 -30.88 6.34 21.73
C LEU A 73 -31.92 5.57 22.60
N PHE A 74 -32.49 6.25 23.57
CA PHE A 74 -33.51 5.65 24.47
C PHE A 74 -33.09 4.34 25.14
N GLY A 75 -31.78 4.18 25.42
CA GLY A 75 -31.24 2.96 26.01
C GLY A 75 -30.81 1.86 25.04
N PHE A 76 -31.14 1.96 23.77
CA PHE A 76 -30.83 0.98 22.72
C PHE A 76 -29.78 1.50 21.74
N TRP A 77 -29.01 0.59 21.11
CA TRP A 77 -27.99 0.91 20.13
C TRP A 77 -28.58 0.88 18.70
N PHE A 78 -28.46 1.97 17.98
CA PHE A 78 -28.94 2.10 16.60
C PHE A 78 -27.79 2.45 15.65
N ASN A 79 -27.83 1.91 14.44
CA ASN A 79 -26.96 2.34 13.34
C ASN A 79 -27.48 3.66 12.77
N THR A 80 -26.88 4.78 13.14
CA THR A 80 -27.36 6.12 12.80
C THR A 80 -26.76 6.65 11.51
N LYS A 81 -25.52 6.31 11.22
CA LYS A 81 -24.78 6.81 10.06
C LYS A 81 -24.02 5.68 9.37
N LYS A 82 -23.86 5.79 8.04
CA LYS A 82 -23.16 4.82 7.21
C LYS A 82 -22.29 5.51 6.18
N ILE A 83 -21.08 4.97 5.95
CA ILE A 83 -20.22 5.33 4.85
C ILE A 83 -19.78 4.04 4.11
N ILE A 84 -19.63 4.11 2.80
CA ILE A 84 -19.11 3.02 1.98
C ILE A 84 -17.89 3.57 1.22
N TYR A 85 -16.76 2.96 1.46
CA TYR A 85 -15.53 3.17 0.71
C TYR A 85 -15.47 2.11 -0.38
N LYS A 86 -15.30 2.55 -1.63
CA LYS A 86 -15.22 1.66 -2.78
C LYS A 86 -13.79 1.23 -3.04
N GLU A 87 -13.64 -0.01 -3.52
CA GLU A 87 -12.37 -0.51 -4.08
C GLU A 87 -11.17 -0.37 -3.15
N LEU A 88 -11.36 -0.53 -1.86
CA LEU A 88 -10.25 -0.59 -0.92
C LEU A 88 -9.58 -1.96 -0.96
N PRO A 89 -8.24 -2.04 -0.87
CA PRO A 89 -7.58 -3.32 -0.71
C PRO A 89 -8.03 -3.99 0.60
N SER A 90 -8.28 -5.29 0.54
CA SER A 90 -8.68 -6.08 1.73
C SER A 90 -7.59 -6.05 2.79
N ILE A 91 -6.34 -6.19 2.37
CA ILE A 91 -5.13 -6.03 3.18
C ILE A 91 -4.18 -5.04 2.51
N PHE A 92 -3.36 -4.37 3.31
CA PHE A 92 -2.31 -3.49 2.83
C PHE A 92 -1.09 -3.58 3.75
N PHE A 93 -0.01 -4.15 3.24
CA PHE A 93 1.25 -4.25 3.94
C PHE A 93 2.33 -3.46 3.23
N LEU A 94 3.15 -2.78 4.00
CA LEU A 94 4.20 -1.89 3.52
C LEU A 94 5.49 -2.14 4.30
N SER A 95 6.60 -2.15 3.59
CA SER A 95 7.94 -2.19 4.17
C SER A 95 8.89 -1.38 3.29
N SER A 96 9.80 -0.61 3.86
CA SER A 96 10.74 0.22 3.11
C SER A 96 12.10 0.28 3.79
N SER A 97 13.16 0.36 2.99
CA SER A 97 14.56 0.45 3.46
C SER A 97 14.89 1.79 4.12
N ALA A 98 14.18 2.84 3.74
CA ALA A 98 14.30 4.20 4.27
C ALA A 98 12.89 4.85 4.31
N PRO A 99 12.73 6.03 4.92
CA PRO A 99 11.47 6.76 4.88
C PRO A 99 11.00 6.99 3.45
N ILE A 100 9.74 6.67 3.15
CA ILE A 100 9.19 6.68 1.78
C ILE A 100 9.38 8.04 1.08
N HIS A 101 9.27 9.14 1.83
CA HIS A 101 9.46 10.50 1.31
C HIS A 101 10.90 10.84 0.94
N ASP A 102 11.87 10.05 1.41
CA ASP A 102 13.28 10.17 1.02
C ASP A 102 13.56 9.36 -0.26
N ILE A 103 12.78 8.30 -0.49
CA ILE A 103 12.92 7.42 -1.66
C ILE A 103 12.17 7.96 -2.88
N LEU A 104 10.94 8.42 -2.68
CA LEU A 104 10.04 8.81 -3.75
C LEU A 104 9.52 10.24 -3.58
N ASN A 105 9.31 10.92 -4.70
CA ASN A 105 8.64 12.21 -4.69
C ASN A 105 7.13 12.05 -4.39
N LYS A 106 6.49 13.15 -3.99
CA LYS A 106 5.08 13.17 -3.58
C LYS A 106 4.13 12.64 -4.67
N GLU A 107 4.42 12.92 -5.94
CA GLU A 107 3.57 12.48 -7.06
C GLU A 107 3.60 10.96 -7.23
N ALA A 108 4.79 10.34 -7.12
CA ALA A 108 4.95 8.89 -7.15
C ALA A 108 4.27 8.21 -5.96
N ILE A 109 4.42 8.78 -4.75
CA ILE A 109 3.77 8.26 -3.53
C ILE A 109 2.25 8.20 -3.69
N ILE A 110 1.65 9.29 -4.18
CA ILE A 110 0.20 9.37 -4.42
C ILE A 110 -0.24 8.42 -5.54
N LYS A 111 0.52 8.36 -6.64
CA LYS A 111 0.24 7.48 -7.77
C LYS A 111 0.22 6.02 -7.37
N GLU A 112 1.22 5.59 -6.61
CA GLU A 112 1.36 4.22 -6.14
C GLU A 112 0.51 3.93 -4.88
N LYS A 113 -0.15 4.96 -4.31
CA LYS A 113 -1.00 4.87 -3.12
C LYS A 113 -0.27 4.15 -1.99
N LEU A 114 0.87 4.70 -1.57
CA LEU A 114 1.74 4.08 -0.57
C LEU A 114 1.35 4.41 0.86
N TYR A 115 0.62 5.49 1.12
CA TYR A 115 0.07 5.75 2.44
C TYR A 115 -1.38 5.29 2.57
N PHE A 116 -1.78 4.91 3.77
CA PHE A 116 -3.17 4.55 4.06
C PHE A 116 -4.14 5.66 3.69
N ASP A 117 -3.70 6.90 3.85
CA ASP A 117 -4.46 8.09 3.49
C ASP A 117 -4.73 8.18 1.98
N ASP A 118 -3.79 7.78 1.16
CA ASP A 118 -3.92 7.82 -0.30
C ASP A 118 -4.88 6.72 -0.80
N LEU A 119 -4.98 5.60 -0.08
CA LEU A 119 -5.95 4.55 -0.38
C LEU A 119 -7.40 5.05 -0.22
N LEU A 120 -7.62 5.98 0.72
CA LEU A 120 -8.95 6.48 1.06
C LEU A 120 -9.43 7.67 0.22
N THR A 121 -8.63 8.11 -0.75
CA THR A 121 -9.07 9.10 -1.76
C THR A 121 -10.12 8.52 -2.70
N THR A 122 -10.28 7.21 -2.70
CA THR A 122 -11.21 6.49 -3.54
C THR A 122 -12.64 6.63 -3.01
N ILE A 123 -13.49 6.96 -3.83
CA ILE A 123 -14.91 7.24 -3.93
C ILE A 123 -15.76 6.77 -2.75
N ILE A 124 -16.21 7.73 -1.97
CA ILE A 124 -17.35 7.57 -1.06
C ILE A 124 -18.62 7.59 -1.92
N THR A 125 -19.24 6.44 -2.12
CA THR A 125 -20.44 6.34 -2.98
C THR A 125 -21.74 6.57 -2.25
N GLN A 126 -21.77 6.34 -0.93
CA GLN A 126 -22.97 6.52 -0.14
C GLN A 126 -22.65 7.02 1.26
N ARG A 127 -23.16 8.20 1.59
CA ARG A 127 -23.09 8.76 2.93
C ARG A 127 -24.47 9.28 3.34
N ASN A 128 -24.96 8.81 4.46
CA ASN A 128 -26.22 9.31 5.03
C ASN A 128 -25.89 10.43 6.03
N PHE A 129 -26.27 11.68 5.70
CA PHE A 129 -26.20 12.84 6.59
C PHE A 129 -24.83 13.10 7.25
N ILE A 130 -23.72 12.76 6.56
CA ILE A 130 -22.36 13.03 7.05
C ILE A 130 -21.88 14.35 6.45
N GLU A 131 -21.59 15.31 7.30
CA GLU A 131 -21.02 16.60 6.88
C GLU A 131 -19.59 16.41 6.38
N GLN A 132 -19.16 17.25 5.44
CA GLN A 132 -17.82 17.21 4.86
C GLN A 132 -16.71 17.30 5.92
N LYS A 133 -16.90 18.14 6.96
CA LYS A 133 -15.95 18.31 8.08
C LYS A 133 -15.71 17.01 8.88
N ASN A 134 -16.64 16.07 8.87
CA ASN A 134 -16.54 14.82 9.62
C ASN A 134 -15.88 13.68 8.82
N LEU A 135 -15.57 13.89 7.54
CA LEU A 135 -15.00 12.84 6.69
C LEU A 135 -13.63 12.36 7.16
N ASN A 136 -12.80 13.27 7.69
CA ASN A 136 -11.50 12.91 8.24
C ASN A 136 -11.62 12.01 9.47
N GLU A 137 -12.61 12.25 10.35
CA GLU A 137 -12.89 11.37 11.48
C GLU A 137 -13.24 9.95 11.03
N TRP A 138 -14.11 9.83 10.03
CA TRP A 138 -14.48 8.54 9.46
C TRP A 138 -13.30 7.81 8.81
N LYS A 139 -12.46 8.55 8.10
CA LYS A 139 -11.22 8.07 7.51
C LYS A 139 -10.28 7.51 8.57
N ASN A 140 -9.99 8.29 9.61
CA ASN A 140 -9.13 7.88 10.71
C ASN A 140 -9.68 6.67 11.46
N ASN A 141 -10.99 6.60 11.66
CA ASN A 141 -11.64 5.45 12.27
C ASN A 141 -11.49 4.19 11.41
N LEU A 142 -11.64 4.30 10.09
CA LEU A 142 -11.41 3.17 9.18
C LEU A 142 -9.98 2.66 9.25
N ILE A 143 -9.00 3.55 9.16
CA ILE A 143 -7.58 3.19 9.28
C ILE A 143 -7.34 2.50 10.63
N SER A 144 -7.85 3.09 11.72
CA SER A 144 -7.71 2.50 13.06
C SER A 144 -8.30 1.09 13.18
N ILE A 145 -9.46 0.85 12.57
CA ILE A 145 -10.08 -0.49 12.54
C ILE A 145 -9.20 -1.46 11.76
N LYS A 146 -8.82 -1.09 10.54
CA LYS A 146 -7.98 -1.94 9.67
C LYS A 146 -6.62 -2.26 10.31
N THR A 147 -6.01 -1.29 11.01
CA THR A 147 -4.74 -1.49 11.71
C THR A 147 -4.91 -2.38 12.96
N LYS A 148 -6.00 -2.22 13.71
CA LYS A 148 -6.29 -3.08 14.89
C LYS A 148 -6.62 -4.53 14.51
N GLU A 149 -7.12 -4.74 13.30
CA GLU A 149 -7.40 -6.06 12.74
C GLU A 149 -6.19 -6.66 12.02
N ASP A 150 -5.00 -6.01 12.11
CA ASP A 150 -3.76 -6.38 11.41
C ASP A 150 -3.90 -6.49 9.88
N LEU A 151 -4.93 -5.85 9.30
CA LEU A 151 -5.18 -5.83 7.87
C LEU A 151 -4.36 -4.75 7.15
N TYR A 152 -4.02 -3.64 7.84
CA TYR A 152 -3.17 -2.57 7.34
C TYR A 152 -2.00 -2.39 8.29
N LYS A 153 -0.78 -2.69 7.81
CA LYS A 153 0.40 -2.76 8.68
C LYS A 153 1.67 -2.37 7.95
N GLU A 154 2.55 -1.70 8.67
CA GLU A 154 3.92 -1.47 8.23
C GLU A 154 4.82 -2.51 8.91
N TYR A 155 5.69 -3.12 8.12
CA TYR A 155 6.63 -4.12 8.57
C TYR A 155 8.06 -3.62 8.51
N GLU A 156 8.88 -4.10 9.42
CA GLU A 156 10.30 -3.78 9.45
C GLU A 156 10.99 -4.33 8.19
N PHE A 157 11.78 -3.46 7.55
CA PHE A 157 12.67 -3.84 6.46
C PHE A 157 14.04 -4.15 7.03
N LYS A 158 14.56 -5.33 6.75
CA LYS A 158 15.88 -5.77 7.23
C LYS A 158 16.84 -5.92 6.07
N ASN A 159 17.91 -5.14 6.09
CA ASN A 159 19.09 -5.41 5.28
C ASN A 159 19.91 -6.52 5.98
N ILE A 160 20.10 -7.64 5.30
CA ILE A 160 20.86 -8.78 5.84
C ILE A 160 22.35 -8.61 5.53
N GLU A 161 22.67 -8.20 4.31
CA GLU A 161 24.00 -7.85 3.82
C GLU A 161 23.86 -6.83 2.70
N ASN A 162 24.98 -6.35 2.13
CA ASN A 162 25.02 -5.26 1.14
C ASN A 162 24.07 -5.38 -0.06
N LYS A 163 23.44 -6.54 -0.29
CA LYS A 163 22.54 -6.80 -1.43
C LYS A 163 21.28 -7.60 -1.06
N LEU A 164 21.18 -8.09 0.18
CA LEU A 164 20.06 -8.93 0.60
C LEU A 164 19.10 -8.15 1.49
N PHE A 165 17.82 -8.25 1.20
CA PHE A 165 16.78 -7.73 2.07
C PHE A 165 15.83 -8.84 2.53
N GLN A 166 15.17 -8.61 3.65
CA GLN A 166 14.14 -9.47 4.20
C GLN A 166 13.05 -8.62 4.85
N THR A 167 11.79 -8.97 4.66
CA THR A 167 10.68 -8.51 5.50
C THR A 167 9.79 -9.69 5.85
N ARG A 168 9.16 -9.64 7.03
CA ARG A 168 8.25 -10.68 7.51
C ARG A 168 6.85 -10.13 7.55
N VAL A 169 5.89 -10.89 7.03
CA VAL A 169 4.48 -10.52 6.93
C VAL A 169 3.65 -11.61 7.61
N PHE A 170 2.70 -11.22 8.47
CA PHE A 170 1.79 -12.12 9.16
C PHE A 170 0.36 -11.93 8.68
#